data_febc66680efe4db769f2f9eaad3a1675
#
_entry.id   febc66680efe4db769f2f9eaad3a1675
#
_cell.length_a   1.000
_cell.length_b   1.000
_cell.length_c   1.000
_cell.angle_alpha   90.00
_cell.angle_beta   90.00
_cell.angle_gamma   90.00
#
_symmetry.space_group_name_H-M   'P 1'
#
loop_
_entity.id
_entity.type
_entity.pdbx_description
1 polymer ?
#
loop_
_entity_poly.entity_id
_entity_poly.type
_entity_poly.pdbx_seq_one_letter_code
_entity_poly.pdbx_strand_id
1 'polypeptide(L)'
;SAGAFVVTRFFLISTSMWGQDEPQTLRHAITPNCSMGADAGQPDYTTLCRRQKTLAVQISYRRADGPLNLLVDSTGIKFLGDGEWQARKHGIQGRRQWRKVHLAMDTATSDISAVEFTPNIDGDSPVLPELLDQIPGGEDIGTVTADGAYDTRRCETAIIDRQATAIIPIRKNGRPWKEDCPAAVARNETLRATRHYGRAFWKRWTGYHARSRIEAKMRCLKALGECIAGRHPDNHTAEIQIRVDLINRINALGTAEIVRVA
;
A
#
# COMPACT_ATOMS: atom_id res chain seq x y z
N SER A 1 13.29 -12.17 -13.36
CA SER A 1 12.82 -13.58 -13.24
C SER A 1 12.95 -14.15 -11.82
N ALA A 2 13.83 -13.61 -10.97
CA ALA A 2 14.01 -14.07 -9.59
C ALA A 2 12.82 -13.74 -8.65
N GLY A 3 12.10 -12.65 -8.91
CA GLY A 3 10.94 -12.23 -8.11
C GLY A 3 9.72 -13.18 -8.20
N ALA A 4 9.50 -13.81 -9.36
CA ALA A 4 8.39 -14.73 -9.56
C ALA A 4 8.51 -16.01 -8.72
N PHE A 5 9.75 -16.45 -8.46
CA PHE A 5 10.02 -17.69 -7.73
C PHE A 5 9.75 -17.59 -6.23
N VAL A 6 10.03 -16.42 -5.65
CA VAL A 6 9.79 -16.16 -4.21
C VAL A 6 8.30 -16.06 -3.91
N VAL A 7 7.54 -15.41 -4.81
CA VAL A 7 6.09 -15.20 -4.64
C VAL A 7 5.32 -16.53 -4.69
N THR A 8 5.68 -17.45 -5.58
CA THR A 8 4.96 -18.73 -5.71
C THR A 8 5.10 -19.62 -4.47
N ARG A 9 6.24 -19.55 -3.77
CA ARG A 9 6.46 -20.36 -2.57
C ARG A 9 5.92 -19.73 -1.29
N PHE A 10 5.84 -18.39 -1.24
CA PHE A 10 5.17 -17.70 -0.13
C PHE A 10 3.67 -18.02 -0.11
N PHE A 11 3.05 -18.17 -1.29
CA PHE A 11 1.65 -18.59 -1.42
C PHE A 11 1.44 -20.04 -0.96
N LEU A 12 2.38 -20.96 -1.25
CA LEU A 12 2.31 -22.35 -0.81
C LEU A 12 2.51 -22.52 0.72
N ILE A 13 3.30 -21.67 1.35
CA ILE A 13 3.49 -21.70 2.82
C ILE A 13 2.24 -21.15 3.55
N SER A 14 1.57 -20.16 2.97
CA SER A 14 0.32 -19.62 3.52
C SER A 14 -0.83 -20.62 3.45
N THR A 15 -0.91 -21.43 2.37
CA THR A 15 -1.97 -22.44 2.22
C THR A 15 -1.77 -23.70 3.09
N SER A 16 -0.56 -24.01 3.52
CA SER A 16 -0.30 -25.15 4.42
C SER A 16 -0.71 -24.91 5.89
N MET A 17 -1.06 -23.68 6.24
CA MET A 17 -1.55 -23.31 7.58
C MET A 17 -3.09 -23.33 7.72
N TRP A 18 -3.82 -23.54 6.65
CA TRP A 18 -5.30 -23.70 6.66
C TRP A 18 -5.65 -25.18 6.60
N GLY A 19 -6.51 -25.60 7.53
CA GLY A 19 -6.80 -26.99 7.82
C GLY A 19 -7.25 -27.86 6.64
N GLN A 20 -7.26 -29.15 6.87
CA GLN A 20 -7.34 -30.27 5.92
C GLN A 20 -8.66 -30.45 5.17
N ASP A 21 -9.54 -29.45 5.02
CA ASP A 21 -10.87 -29.59 4.42
C ASP A 21 -11.07 -28.69 3.18
N GLU A 22 -10.14 -28.69 2.22
CA GLU A 22 -10.41 -28.08 0.91
C GLU A 22 -10.68 -29.13 -0.18
N PRO A 23 -11.71 -28.90 -1.03
CA PRO A 23 -12.06 -29.85 -2.11
C PRO A 23 -10.94 -29.91 -3.16
N GLN A 24 -10.60 -31.12 -3.57
CA GLN A 24 -9.51 -31.49 -4.50
C GLN A 24 -9.54 -30.78 -5.87
N THR A 25 -10.60 -30.12 -6.23
CA THR A 25 -10.81 -29.47 -7.53
C THR A 25 -9.94 -28.21 -7.74
N LEU A 26 -9.47 -27.58 -6.68
CA LEU A 26 -8.63 -26.35 -6.79
C LEU A 26 -7.13 -26.66 -7.00
N ARG A 27 -6.69 -27.88 -6.76
CA ARG A 27 -5.27 -28.26 -6.88
C ARG A 27 -4.79 -28.38 -8.33
N HIS A 28 -5.68 -28.62 -9.28
CA HIS A 28 -5.29 -28.81 -10.69
C HIS A 28 -5.19 -27.53 -11.52
N ALA A 29 -5.73 -26.40 -11.03
CA ALA A 29 -5.75 -25.16 -11.80
C ALA A 29 -4.49 -24.29 -11.63
N ILE A 30 -3.56 -24.66 -10.75
CA ILE A 30 -2.39 -23.80 -10.38
C ILE A 30 -1.03 -24.48 -10.65
N THR A 31 -0.98 -25.55 -11.42
CA THR A 31 0.30 -26.02 -11.94
C THR A 31 0.59 -25.34 -13.28
N PRO A 32 1.45 -24.31 -13.34
CA PRO A 32 1.97 -23.86 -14.61
C PRO A 32 2.84 -25.01 -15.14
N ASN A 33 2.52 -25.50 -16.33
CA ASN A 33 3.33 -26.45 -17.08
C ASN A 33 4.64 -25.74 -17.46
N CYS A 34 5.56 -25.62 -16.51
CA CYS A 34 6.88 -25.08 -16.69
C CYS A 34 7.84 -26.25 -16.80
N SER A 35 8.04 -26.73 -18.02
CA SER A 35 9.17 -27.57 -18.38
C SER A 35 10.45 -26.73 -18.29
N MET A 36 10.87 -26.42 -17.07
CA MET A 36 12.20 -25.87 -16.81
C MET A 36 13.14 -27.03 -16.54
N GLY A 37 14.21 -27.06 -17.33
CA GLY A 37 15.27 -28.04 -17.25
C GLY A 37 15.70 -28.32 -15.82
N ALA A 38 15.87 -29.57 -15.52
CA ALA A 38 16.41 -30.08 -14.27
C ALA A 38 17.81 -29.49 -14.06
N ASP A 39 18.01 -28.81 -12.97
CA ASP A 39 19.22 -28.70 -12.14
C ASP A 39 19.47 -27.33 -11.46
N ALA A 40 18.52 -26.46 -11.34
CA ALA A 40 18.63 -25.38 -10.37
C ALA A 40 18.07 -25.87 -9.03
N GLY A 41 18.95 -26.34 -8.13
CA GLY A 41 18.56 -26.77 -6.79
C GLY A 41 17.60 -25.78 -6.16
N GLN A 42 16.43 -26.27 -5.71
CA GLN A 42 15.44 -25.41 -5.06
C GLN A 42 16.08 -24.80 -3.80
N PRO A 43 16.07 -23.45 -3.66
CA PRO A 43 16.62 -22.84 -2.47
C PRO A 43 15.82 -23.31 -1.24
N ASP A 44 16.51 -23.69 -0.19
CA ASP A 44 15.90 -24.05 1.07
C ASP A 44 15.26 -22.84 1.76
N TYR A 45 14.46 -23.11 2.79
CA TYR A 45 13.78 -22.07 3.57
C TYR A 45 14.76 -21.06 4.18
N THR A 46 15.92 -21.51 4.66
CA THR A 46 16.90 -20.63 5.31
C THR A 46 17.54 -19.69 4.32
N THR A 47 17.79 -20.14 3.10
CA THR A 47 18.29 -19.31 1.99
C THR A 47 17.27 -18.25 1.62
N LEU A 48 15.98 -18.60 1.55
CA LEU A 48 14.91 -17.63 1.26
C LEU A 48 14.79 -16.56 2.35
N CYS A 49 14.82 -16.97 3.63
CA CYS A 49 14.78 -16.06 4.76
C CYS A 49 15.98 -15.08 4.80
N ARG A 50 17.19 -15.59 4.47
CA ARG A 50 18.39 -14.71 4.39
C ARG A 50 18.26 -13.70 3.24
N ARG A 51 17.83 -14.13 2.07
CA ARG A 51 17.63 -13.25 0.92
C ARG A 51 16.55 -12.20 1.17
N GLN A 52 15.49 -12.55 1.87
CA GLN A 52 14.41 -11.61 2.21
C GLN A 52 14.91 -10.41 3.00
N LYS A 53 15.92 -10.56 3.86
CA LYS A 53 16.49 -9.45 4.65
C LYS A 53 17.19 -8.39 3.80
N THR A 54 17.77 -8.79 2.69
CA THR A 54 18.56 -7.92 1.80
C THR A 54 17.85 -7.64 0.48
N LEU A 55 16.60 -8.10 0.34
CA LEU A 55 15.85 -7.96 -0.89
C LEU A 55 15.36 -6.52 -1.05
N ALA A 56 15.94 -5.78 -1.97
CA ALA A 56 15.38 -4.53 -2.44
C ALA A 56 14.26 -4.87 -3.46
N VAL A 57 13.02 -4.85 -2.99
CA VAL A 57 11.85 -5.08 -3.85
C VAL A 57 11.53 -3.80 -4.58
N GLN A 58 11.69 -3.79 -5.88
CA GLN A 58 11.16 -2.74 -6.72
C GLN A 58 9.71 -3.06 -7.05
N ILE A 59 8.79 -2.19 -6.65
CA ILE A 59 7.36 -2.36 -6.91
C ILE A 59 7.11 -2.06 -8.38
N SER A 60 6.62 -3.08 -9.09
CA SER A 60 6.21 -2.94 -10.49
C SER A 60 4.76 -2.46 -10.55
N TYR A 61 4.51 -1.36 -11.25
CA TYR A 61 3.16 -0.86 -11.51
C TYR A 61 3.00 -0.44 -12.97
N ARG A 62 1.77 -0.50 -13.46
CA ARG A 62 1.43 -0.11 -14.83
C ARG A 62 1.31 1.41 -14.90
N ARG A 63 1.78 1.96 -16.00
CA ARG A 63 1.57 3.36 -16.34
C ARG A 63 0.28 3.50 -17.16
N ALA A 64 -0.54 4.45 -16.80
CA ALA A 64 -1.62 4.93 -17.68
C ALA A 64 -1.11 6.05 -18.57
N ASP A 65 -1.87 6.38 -19.59
CA ASP A 65 -1.60 7.56 -20.40
C ASP A 65 -1.84 8.83 -19.56
N GLY A 66 -0.82 9.66 -19.43
CA GLY A 66 -0.89 10.90 -18.65
C GLY A 66 -0.29 10.85 -17.25
N PRO A 67 -0.46 11.91 -16.45
CA PRO A 67 0.13 12.04 -15.13
C PRO A 67 -0.52 11.08 -14.12
N LEU A 68 0.24 10.62 -13.14
CA LEU A 68 -0.25 9.82 -12.03
C LEU A 68 -1.20 10.64 -11.15
N ASN A 69 -2.36 10.07 -10.83
CA ASN A 69 -3.29 10.66 -9.88
C ASN A 69 -3.35 9.77 -8.63
N LEU A 70 -2.61 10.15 -7.62
CA LEU A 70 -2.34 9.33 -6.46
C LEU A 70 -3.42 9.45 -5.38
N LEU A 71 -3.85 8.32 -4.85
CA LEU A 71 -4.60 8.22 -3.61
C LEU A 71 -3.65 7.76 -2.52
N VAL A 72 -3.56 8.51 -1.43
CA VAL A 72 -2.66 8.20 -0.30
C VAL A 72 -3.47 7.98 0.97
N ASP A 73 -3.16 6.88 1.66
CA ASP A 73 -3.75 6.57 2.96
C ASP A 73 -2.87 5.56 3.71
N SER A 74 -3.17 5.34 5.00
CA SER A 74 -2.46 4.39 5.86
C SER A 74 -3.41 3.38 6.50
N THR A 75 -2.88 2.20 6.80
CA THR A 75 -3.61 1.18 7.56
C THR A 75 -2.72 0.47 8.56
N GLY A 76 -3.28 0.10 9.69
CA GLY A 76 -2.60 -0.73 10.69
C GLY A 76 -2.54 -2.20 10.26
N ILE A 77 -1.39 -2.83 10.48
CA ILE A 77 -1.18 -4.26 10.32
C ILE A 77 -0.60 -4.87 11.60
N LYS A 78 -1.04 -6.08 11.95
CA LYS A 78 -0.61 -6.81 13.15
C LYS A 78 0.64 -7.65 12.88
N PHE A 79 1.33 -8.08 13.94
CA PHE A 79 2.36 -9.12 13.89
C PHE A 79 1.79 -10.47 14.28
N LEU A 80 2.33 -11.53 13.68
CA LEU A 80 2.02 -12.91 14.07
C LEU A 80 2.86 -13.27 15.32
N GLY A 81 2.18 -13.62 16.38
CA GLY A 81 2.72 -14.57 17.37
C GLY A 81 3.11 -14.03 18.75
N ASP A 82 3.73 -12.88 18.90
CA ASP A 82 4.27 -12.53 20.22
C ASP A 82 3.30 -11.79 21.15
N GLY A 83 2.31 -11.11 20.59
CA GLY A 83 1.40 -10.29 21.41
C GLY A 83 0.23 -11.05 22.01
N GLU A 84 -0.34 -12.04 21.32
CA GLU A 84 -1.56 -12.71 21.80
C GLU A 84 -1.25 -13.80 22.81
N TRP A 85 -0.16 -14.55 22.62
CA TRP A 85 0.25 -15.60 23.56
C TRP A 85 0.80 -15.01 24.85
N GLN A 86 1.64 -13.97 24.77
CA GLN A 86 2.18 -13.27 25.94
C GLN A 86 1.07 -12.50 26.69
N ALA A 87 0.13 -11.88 25.98
CA ALA A 87 -1.00 -11.22 26.62
C ALA A 87 -1.94 -12.21 27.34
N ARG A 88 -2.12 -13.43 26.81
CA ARG A 88 -2.87 -14.48 27.48
C ARG A 88 -2.15 -15.05 28.69
N LYS A 89 -0.82 -15.17 28.65
CA LYS A 89 -0.03 -15.83 29.70
C LYS A 89 0.41 -14.86 30.82
N HIS A 90 0.68 -13.60 30.50
CA HIS A 90 1.28 -12.63 31.42
C HIS A 90 0.41 -11.37 31.68
N GLY A 91 -0.86 -11.35 31.22
CA GLY A 91 -1.77 -10.22 31.42
C GLY A 91 -1.52 -9.04 30.47
N ILE A 92 -2.34 -8.01 30.62
CA ILE A 92 -2.57 -6.89 29.69
C ILE A 92 -1.35 -5.97 29.42
N GLN A 93 -0.18 -6.23 29.97
CA GLN A 93 1.00 -5.35 29.76
C GLN A 93 1.71 -5.53 28.40
N GLY A 94 1.39 -6.56 27.64
CA GLY A 94 1.86 -6.71 26.26
C GLY A 94 0.95 -6.00 25.28
N ARG A 95 1.13 -4.67 25.06
CA ARG A 95 0.42 -3.97 24.00
C ARG A 95 0.69 -4.67 22.67
N ARG A 96 -0.39 -5.09 21.96
CA ARG A 96 -0.32 -5.60 20.59
C ARG A 96 0.53 -4.66 19.77
N GLN A 97 1.63 -5.13 19.22
CA GLN A 97 2.47 -4.31 18.38
C GLN A 97 1.81 -4.20 17.00
N TRP A 98 1.41 -2.99 16.66
CA TRP A 98 0.91 -2.63 15.35
C TRP A 98 1.97 -1.84 14.64
N ARG A 99 2.04 -2.00 13.34
CA ARG A 99 2.75 -1.07 12.48
C ARG A 99 1.80 -0.48 11.44
N LYS A 100 2.22 0.58 10.80
CA LYS A 100 1.44 1.22 9.74
C LYS A 100 2.04 0.88 8.39
N VAL A 101 1.17 0.61 7.42
CA VAL A 101 1.48 0.52 6.01
C VAL A 101 0.85 1.73 5.35
N HIS A 102 1.66 2.55 4.72
CA HIS A 102 1.25 3.71 3.94
C HIS A 102 1.32 3.33 2.46
N LEU A 103 0.28 3.65 1.71
CA LEU A 103 0.17 3.29 0.30
C LEU A 103 -0.08 4.55 -0.52
N ALA A 104 0.56 4.63 -1.70
CA ALA A 104 0.18 5.54 -2.77
C ALA A 104 -0.28 4.69 -3.96
N MET A 105 -1.52 4.89 -4.39
CA MET A 105 -2.17 4.12 -5.45
C MET A 105 -2.60 5.06 -6.58
N ASP A 106 -2.27 4.72 -7.82
CA ASP A 106 -2.78 5.45 -8.98
C ASP A 106 -4.28 5.20 -9.20
N THR A 107 -5.02 6.26 -9.53
CA THR A 107 -6.46 6.17 -9.79
C THR A 107 -6.79 5.52 -11.11
N ALA A 108 -5.96 5.65 -12.14
CA ALA A 108 -6.24 5.12 -13.47
C ALA A 108 -6.07 3.60 -13.50
N THR A 109 -4.92 3.12 -13.05
CA THR A 109 -4.58 1.69 -13.10
C THR A 109 -5.04 0.93 -11.86
N SER A 110 -5.28 1.62 -10.75
CA SER A 110 -5.49 1.05 -9.41
C SER A 110 -4.28 0.25 -8.90
N ASP A 111 -3.10 0.44 -9.48
CA ASP A 111 -1.87 -0.17 -8.99
C ASP A 111 -1.26 0.68 -7.88
N ILE A 112 -0.57 0.04 -6.95
CA ILE A 112 0.15 0.69 -5.86
C ILE A 112 1.52 1.11 -6.41
N SER A 113 1.79 2.41 -6.44
CA SER A 113 3.04 2.97 -6.99
C SER A 113 4.13 3.09 -5.93
N ALA A 114 3.75 3.31 -4.67
CA ALA A 114 4.70 3.41 -3.56
C ALA A 114 4.11 2.82 -2.28
N VAL A 115 4.97 2.29 -1.42
CA VAL A 115 4.61 1.75 -0.11
C VAL A 115 5.67 2.08 0.93
N GLU A 116 5.24 2.51 2.12
CA GLU A 116 6.13 2.74 3.26
C GLU A 116 5.60 2.01 4.49
N PHE A 117 6.52 1.57 5.34
CA PHE A 117 6.22 0.75 6.50
C PHE A 117 6.85 1.33 7.76
N THR A 118 6.01 1.86 8.65
CA THR A 118 6.45 2.63 9.82
C THR A 118 5.94 2.06 11.14
N PRO A 119 6.57 2.38 12.27
CA PRO A 119 6.01 2.17 13.59
C PRO A 119 4.64 2.84 13.75
N ASN A 120 3.79 2.28 14.61
CA ASN A 120 2.45 2.82 14.85
C ASN A 120 2.43 4.19 15.54
N ILE A 121 3.53 4.58 16.17
CA ILE A 121 3.69 5.87 16.85
C ILE A 121 3.92 7.01 15.87
N ASP A 122 4.40 6.70 14.65
CA ASP A 122 4.69 7.70 13.64
C ASP A 122 3.39 8.27 13.07
N GLY A 123 3.36 9.58 12.86
CA GLY A 123 2.25 10.23 12.19
C GLY A 123 2.19 9.88 10.71
N ASP A 124 1.02 10.03 10.09
CA ASP A 124 0.88 9.72 8.66
C ASP A 124 1.52 10.79 7.77
N SER A 125 1.39 12.07 8.16
CA SER A 125 1.87 13.18 7.34
C SER A 125 3.39 13.22 7.11
N PRO A 126 4.28 12.84 8.04
CA PRO A 126 5.72 12.81 7.77
C PRO A 126 6.15 11.84 6.67
N VAL A 127 5.35 10.83 6.40
CA VAL A 127 5.67 9.73 5.45
C VAL A 127 5.36 10.09 4.00
N LEU A 128 4.48 11.08 3.76
CA LEU A 128 4.08 11.45 2.40
C LEU A 128 5.26 11.82 1.49
N PRO A 129 6.23 12.65 1.91
CA PRO A 129 7.40 12.93 1.07
C PRO A 129 8.16 11.67 0.67
N GLU A 130 8.38 10.74 1.61
CA GLU A 130 9.07 9.48 1.38
C GLU A 130 8.33 8.58 0.36
N LEU A 131 6.99 8.58 0.38
CA LEU A 131 6.18 7.91 -0.65
C LEU A 131 6.36 8.55 -2.02
N LEU A 132 6.38 9.89 -2.09
CA LEU A 132 6.57 10.60 -3.36
C LEU A 132 7.99 10.41 -3.92
N ASP A 133 8.99 10.28 -3.07
CA ASP A 133 10.38 10.06 -3.46
C ASP A 133 10.60 8.66 -4.08
N GLN A 134 9.75 7.68 -3.77
CA GLN A 134 9.78 6.35 -4.40
C GLN A 134 9.33 6.38 -5.86
N ILE A 135 8.58 7.41 -6.28
CA ILE A 135 8.10 7.58 -7.65
C ILE A 135 9.22 8.25 -8.46
N PRO A 136 9.65 7.65 -9.59
CA PRO A 136 10.70 8.21 -10.41
C PRO A 136 10.48 9.69 -10.75
N GLY A 137 11.55 10.49 -10.72
CA GLY A 137 11.48 11.93 -11.00
C GLY A 137 11.03 12.27 -12.42
N GLY A 138 11.14 11.33 -13.36
CA GLY A 138 10.63 11.48 -14.73
C GLY A 138 9.14 11.13 -14.91
N GLU A 139 8.43 10.78 -13.85
CA GLU A 139 6.99 10.55 -13.87
C GLU A 139 6.24 11.76 -13.34
N ASP A 140 5.35 12.29 -14.17
CA ASP A 140 4.50 13.42 -13.79
C ASP A 140 3.42 12.96 -12.82
N ILE A 141 3.25 13.73 -11.75
CA ILE A 141 2.16 13.54 -10.78
C ILE A 141 1.16 14.68 -10.96
N GLY A 142 -0.06 14.35 -11.35
CA GLY A 142 -1.12 15.34 -11.56
C GLY A 142 -1.78 15.76 -10.24
N THR A 143 -2.24 14.79 -9.46
CA THR A 143 -2.93 15.03 -8.19
C THR A 143 -2.48 14.08 -7.10
N VAL A 144 -2.47 14.56 -5.86
CA VAL A 144 -2.30 13.73 -4.66
C VAL A 144 -3.49 13.93 -3.74
N THR A 145 -4.31 12.91 -3.61
CA THR A 145 -5.51 12.91 -2.77
C THR A 145 -5.24 12.16 -1.47
N ALA A 146 -5.38 12.84 -0.34
CA ALA A 146 -5.20 12.25 0.98
C ALA A 146 -6.23 12.78 1.97
N ASP A 147 -6.28 12.23 3.18
CA ASP A 147 -7.19 12.70 4.22
C ASP A 147 -6.66 13.96 4.94
N GLY A 148 -7.48 14.51 5.85
CA GLY A 148 -7.11 15.72 6.61
C GLY A 148 -5.95 15.53 7.59
N ALA A 149 -5.46 14.30 7.84
CA ALA A 149 -4.26 14.07 8.62
C ALA A 149 -3.00 14.59 7.88
N TYR A 150 -3.07 14.65 6.56
CA TYR A 150 -2.02 15.15 5.69
C TYR A 150 -2.08 16.68 5.45
N ASP A 151 -3.06 17.41 6.03
CA ASP A 151 -3.12 18.90 5.98
C ASP A 151 -1.98 19.50 6.83
N THR A 152 -0.76 19.40 6.32
CA THR A 152 0.47 19.93 6.94
C THR A 152 1.35 20.61 5.90
N ARG A 153 2.14 21.60 6.34
CA ARG A 153 3.02 22.34 5.44
C ARG A 153 4.03 21.43 4.71
N ARG A 154 4.57 20.44 5.42
CA ARG A 154 5.51 19.46 4.84
C ARG A 154 4.87 18.66 3.69
N CYS A 155 3.64 18.20 3.85
CA CYS A 155 2.95 17.46 2.79
C CYS A 155 2.63 18.35 1.58
N GLU A 156 2.07 19.53 1.82
CA GLU A 156 1.74 20.48 0.75
C GLU A 156 3.00 20.89 -0.03
N THR A 157 4.11 21.14 0.66
CA THR A 157 5.39 21.48 0.01
C THR A 157 5.88 20.32 -0.85
N ALA A 158 5.90 19.09 -0.32
CA ALA A 158 6.35 17.92 -1.07
C ALA A 158 5.51 17.65 -2.33
N ILE A 159 4.19 17.92 -2.27
CA ILE A 159 3.31 17.77 -3.42
C ILE A 159 3.59 18.86 -4.48
N ILE A 160 3.74 20.12 -4.04
CA ILE A 160 4.02 21.23 -4.95
C ILE A 160 5.40 21.11 -5.60
N ASP A 161 6.42 20.62 -4.87
CA ASP A 161 7.76 20.38 -5.39
C ASP A 161 7.77 19.34 -6.52
N ARG A 162 6.79 18.41 -6.50
CA ARG A 162 6.51 17.46 -7.60
C ARG A 162 5.57 18.03 -8.67
N GLN A 163 5.29 19.34 -8.65
CA GLN A 163 4.37 20.04 -9.57
C GLN A 163 2.95 19.48 -9.58
N ALA A 164 2.55 18.78 -8.52
CA ALA A 164 1.25 18.15 -8.37
C ALA A 164 0.25 19.05 -7.63
N THR A 165 -1.03 18.74 -7.78
CA THR A 165 -2.12 19.40 -7.07
C THR A 165 -2.52 18.61 -5.85
N ALA A 166 -2.54 19.23 -4.67
CA ALA A 166 -3.00 18.61 -3.44
C ALA A 166 -4.54 18.61 -3.35
N ILE A 167 -5.15 17.45 -3.16
CA ILE A 167 -6.58 17.28 -2.87
C ILE A 167 -6.72 16.78 -1.42
N ILE A 168 -6.41 17.66 -0.47
CA ILE A 168 -6.41 17.37 0.97
C ILE A 168 -7.47 18.25 1.65
N PRO A 169 -8.46 17.65 2.34
CA PRO A 169 -9.48 18.44 3.02
C PRO A 169 -8.89 19.15 4.23
N ILE A 170 -9.12 20.44 4.31
CA ILE A 170 -8.66 21.26 5.43
C ILE A 170 -9.26 20.72 6.74
N ARG A 171 -8.47 20.65 7.80
CA ARG A 171 -8.93 20.26 9.14
C ARG A 171 -10.05 21.15 9.63
N LYS A 172 -10.93 20.63 10.46
CA LYS A 172 -12.15 21.33 10.94
C LYS A 172 -11.87 22.74 11.47
N ASN A 173 -10.76 22.91 12.18
CA ASN A 173 -10.35 24.18 12.77
C ASN A 173 -9.18 24.83 12.01
N GLY A 174 -9.00 24.52 10.71
CA GLY A 174 -7.92 25.04 9.90
C GLY A 174 -7.96 26.55 9.76
N ARG A 175 -6.83 27.21 10.08
CA ARG A 175 -6.60 28.64 9.90
C ARG A 175 -5.76 28.89 8.66
N PRO A 176 -5.83 30.07 8.04
CA PRO A 176 -4.90 30.44 6.98
C PRO A 176 -3.46 30.34 7.44
N TRP A 177 -2.59 29.86 6.56
CA TRP A 177 -1.16 29.90 6.78
C TRP A 177 -0.60 31.25 6.27
N LYS A 178 0.57 31.62 6.80
CA LYS A 178 1.33 32.74 6.22
C LYS A 178 1.72 32.33 4.80
N GLU A 179 1.40 33.20 3.82
CA GLU A 179 1.64 32.96 2.40
C GLU A 179 3.08 33.31 2.02
N ASP A 180 4.02 32.59 2.61
CA ASP A 180 5.46 32.73 2.42
C ASP A 180 6.04 31.71 1.42
N CYS A 181 5.23 30.79 0.92
CA CYS A 181 5.62 29.78 -0.05
C CYS A 181 4.43 29.36 -0.91
N PRO A 182 4.67 28.79 -2.13
CA PRO A 182 3.60 28.34 -3.03
C PRO A 182 2.63 27.34 -2.38
N ALA A 183 3.13 26.43 -1.55
CA ALA A 183 2.30 25.46 -0.84
C ALA A 183 1.31 26.12 0.12
N ALA A 184 1.71 27.16 0.82
CA ALA A 184 0.81 27.92 1.70
C ALA A 184 -0.28 28.67 0.90
N VAL A 185 0.06 29.22 -0.25
CA VAL A 185 -0.90 29.87 -1.13
C VAL A 185 -1.94 28.87 -1.63
N ALA A 186 -1.51 27.76 -2.23
CA ALA A 186 -2.40 26.71 -2.76
C ALA A 186 -3.33 26.13 -1.67
N ARG A 187 -2.78 25.85 -0.49
CA ARG A 187 -3.57 25.36 0.63
C ARG A 187 -4.58 26.42 1.14
N ASN A 188 -4.21 27.70 1.18
CA ASN A 188 -5.13 28.77 1.56
C ASN A 188 -6.25 28.98 0.52
N GLU A 189 -5.99 28.76 -0.76
CA GLU A 189 -7.01 28.73 -1.80
C GLU A 189 -8.03 27.62 -1.56
N THR A 190 -7.57 26.41 -1.24
CA THR A 190 -8.43 25.30 -0.82
C THR A 190 -9.29 25.68 0.39
N LEU A 191 -8.71 26.39 1.37
CA LEU A 191 -9.45 26.88 2.54
C LEU A 191 -10.53 27.90 2.14
N ARG A 192 -10.19 28.87 1.28
CA ARG A 192 -11.14 29.89 0.75
C ARG A 192 -12.27 29.22 0.00
N ALA A 193 -11.95 28.29 -0.92
CA ALA A 193 -12.94 27.52 -1.68
C ALA A 193 -13.88 26.70 -0.77
N THR A 194 -13.31 26.02 0.22
CA THR A 194 -14.09 25.22 1.16
C THR A 194 -15.01 26.09 2.04
N ARG A 195 -14.57 27.30 2.43
CA ARG A 195 -15.40 28.25 3.18
C ARG A 195 -16.50 28.86 2.35
N HIS A 196 -16.22 29.18 1.09
CA HIS A 196 -17.17 29.87 0.20
C HIS A 196 -18.23 28.92 -0.36
N TYR A 197 -17.82 27.77 -0.91
CA TYR A 197 -18.72 26.81 -1.56
C TYR A 197 -19.19 25.67 -0.66
N GLY A 198 -18.61 25.51 0.51
CA GLY A 198 -18.87 24.42 1.40
C GLY A 198 -18.05 23.15 1.10
N ARG A 199 -17.80 22.38 2.15
CA ARG A 199 -16.95 21.15 2.09
C ARG A 199 -17.54 20.07 1.18
N ALA A 200 -18.86 19.91 1.14
CA ALA A 200 -19.52 18.90 0.31
C ALA A 200 -19.35 19.21 -1.20
N PHE A 201 -19.52 20.46 -1.57
CA PHE A 201 -19.29 20.90 -2.95
C PHE A 201 -17.82 20.75 -3.35
N TRP A 202 -16.89 21.21 -2.52
CA TRP A 202 -15.45 21.08 -2.75
C TRP A 202 -15.04 19.62 -3.00
N LYS A 203 -15.50 18.68 -2.14
CA LYS A 203 -15.22 17.25 -2.32
C LYS A 203 -15.74 16.68 -3.63
N ARG A 204 -16.91 17.13 -4.10
CA ARG A 204 -17.47 16.70 -5.38
C ARG A 204 -16.68 17.28 -6.54
N TRP A 205 -16.38 18.54 -6.47
CA TRP A 205 -15.69 19.27 -7.53
C TRP A 205 -14.26 18.76 -7.73
N THR A 206 -13.53 18.48 -6.65
CA THR A 206 -12.15 17.97 -6.72
C THR A 206 -12.05 16.47 -6.96
N GLY A 207 -13.15 15.73 -7.00
CA GLY A 207 -13.13 14.27 -7.14
C GLY A 207 -12.63 13.54 -5.88
N TYR A 208 -12.58 14.20 -4.72
CA TYR A 208 -12.09 13.63 -3.46
C TYR A 208 -12.70 12.26 -3.11
N HIS A 209 -13.91 11.98 -3.59
CA HIS A 209 -14.61 10.71 -3.32
C HIS A 209 -13.86 9.48 -3.87
N ALA A 210 -12.98 9.65 -4.86
CA ALA A 210 -12.13 8.57 -5.36
C ALA A 210 -11.26 7.95 -4.25
N ARG A 211 -10.99 8.68 -3.15
CA ARG A 211 -10.21 8.20 -2.01
C ARG A 211 -10.73 6.87 -1.42
N SER A 212 -12.05 6.64 -1.45
CA SER A 212 -12.61 5.37 -0.96
C SER A 212 -12.04 4.12 -1.65
N ARG A 213 -11.48 4.27 -2.85
CA ARG A 213 -10.88 3.15 -3.61
C ARG A 213 -9.61 2.62 -2.96
N ILE A 214 -8.82 3.47 -2.28
CA ILE A 214 -7.63 3.00 -1.58
C ILE A 214 -7.98 2.13 -0.37
N GLU A 215 -9.12 2.39 0.28
CA GLU A 215 -9.61 1.56 1.38
C GLU A 215 -9.91 0.12 0.90
N ALA A 216 -10.48 -0.02 -0.31
CA ALA A 216 -10.68 -1.32 -0.93
C ALA A 216 -9.33 -2.03 -1.21
N LYS A 217 -8.33 -1.28 -1.68
CA LYS A 217 -6.98 -1.82 -1.92
C LYS A 217 -6.32 -2.28 -0.62
N MET A 218 -6.50 -1.54 0.48
CA MET A 218 -6.03 -1.94 1.81
C MET A 218 -6.69 -3.23 2.31
N ARG A 219 -7.97 -3.46 1.97
CA ARG A 219 -8.64 -4.74 2.26
C ARG A 219 -8.00 -5.88 1.47
N CYS A 220 -7.66 -5.67 0.19
CA CYS A 220 -6.91 -6.65 -0.61
C CYS A 220 -5.55 -6.98 0.02
N LEU A 221 -4.82 -5.98 0.53
CA LEU A 221 -3.56 -6.20 1.22
C LEU A 221 -3.72 -7.09 2.46
N LYS A 222 -4.77 -6.84 3.25
CA LYS A 222 -5.09 -7.64 4.44
C LYS A 222 -5.59 -9.04 4.09
N ALA A 223 -6.26 -9.22 2.96
CA ALA A 223 -6.71 -10.53 2.49
C ALA A 223 -5.55 -11.47 2.14
N LEU A 224 -4.39 -10.94 1.76
CA LEU A 224 -3.16 -11.72 1.59
C LEU A 224 -2.48 -12.10 2.91
N GLY A 225 -3.04 -11.66 4.05
CA GLY A 225 -2.58 -11.95 5.40
C GLY A 225 -2.84 -10.77 6.33
N GLU A 226 -3.65 -10.98 7.36
CA GLU A 226 -3.99 -9.94 8.35
C GLU A 226 -2.81 -9.56 9.25
N CYS A 227 -1.82 -10.46 9.33
CA CYS A 227 -0.64 -10.31 10.17
C CYS A 227 0.62 -10.47 9.34
N ILE A 228 1.70 -9.80 9.77
CA ILE A 228 3.04 -10.03 9.24
C ILE A 228 3.55 -11.36 9.82
N ALA A 229 3.98 -12.27 8.96
CA ALA A 229 4.46 -13.59 9.32
C ALA A 229 5.96 -13.61 9.70
N GLY A 230 6.73 -12.66 9.20
CA GLY A 230 8.17 -12.55 9.48
C GLY A 230 8.43 -12.29 10.95
N ARG A 231 9.29 -13.11 11.58
CA ARG A 231 9.69 -12.91 12.99
C ARG A 231 10.73 -11.78 13.12
N HIS A 232 11.62 -11.65 12.14
CA HIS A 232 12.69 -10.67 12.18
C HIS A 232 12.23 -9.34 11.56
N PRO A 233 12.50 -8.19 12.21
CA PRO A 233 12.08 -6.88 11.70
C PRO A 233 12.50 -6.59 10.26
N ASP A 234 13.71 -7.00 9.86
CA ASP A 234 14.25 -6.80 8.51
C ASP A 234 13.42 -7.49 7.42
N ASN A 235 12.68 -8.54 7.77
CA ASN A 235 11.81 -9.25 6.84
C ASN A 235 10.45 -8.58 6.66
N HIS A 236 10.06 -7.68 7.57
CA HIS A 236 8.72 -7.11 7.56
C HIS A 236 8.48 -6.20 6.36
N THR A 237 9.43 -5.33 6.04
CA THR A 237 9.33 -4.41 4.90
C THR A 237 9.27 -5.19 3.59
N ALA A 238 10.17 -6.18 3.41
CA ALA A 238 10.17 -7.02 2.22
C ALA A 238 8.86 -7.81 2.09
N GLU A 239 8.29 -8.31 3.18
CA GLU A 239 7.00 -9.01 3.16
C GLU A 239 5.87 -8.11 2.65
N ILE A 240 5.80 -6.87 3.13
CA ILE A 240 4.80 -5.90 2.67
C ILE A 240 5.01 -5.55 1.20
N GLN A 241 6.25 -5.30 0.78
CA GLN A 241 6.58 -5.01 -0.62
C GLN A 241 6.22 -6.17 -1.56
N ILE A 242 6.47 -7.42 -1.15
CA ILE A 242 6.08 -8.62 -1.91
C ILE A 242 4.55 -8.71 -2.03
N ARG A 243 3.81 -8.45 -0.96
CA ARG A 243 2.34 -8.45 -1.00
C ARG A 243 1.81 -7.37 -1.95
N VAL A 244 2.42 -6.19 -1.96
CA VAL A 244 2.05 -5.09 -2.86
C VAL A 244 2.32 -5.46 -4.33
N ASP A 245 3.51 -6.00 -4.64
CA ASP A 245 3.84 -6.45 -6.00
C ASP A 245 2.87 -7.55 -6.48
N LEU A 246 2.51 -8.47 -5.58
CA LEU A 246 1.51 -9.51 -5.89
C LEU A 246 0.13 -8.91 -6.19
N ILE A 247 -0.31 -7.91 -5.41
CA ILE A 247 -1.58 -7.21 -5.67
C ILE A 247 -1.57 -6.53 -7.04
N ASN A 248 -0.49 -5.84 -7.39
CA ASN A 248 -0.37 -5.18 -8.69
C ASN A 248 -0.40 -6.21 -9.83
N ARG A 249 0.24 -7.36 -9.67
CA ARG A 249 0.19 -8.45 -10.66
C ARG A 249 -1.21 -9.04 -10.80
N ILE A 250 -1.89 -9.31 -9.70
CA ILE A 250 -3.28 -9.79 -9.72
C ILE A 250 -4.18 -8.75 -10.40
N ASN A 251 -3.99 -7.47 -10.09
CA ASN A 251 -4.73 -6.38 -10.69
C ASN A 251 -4.49 -6.26 -12.21
N ALA A 252 -3.27 -6.56 -12.66
CA ALA A 252 -2.93 -6.58 -14.09
C ALA A 252 -3.60 -7.73 -14.85
N LEU A 253 -3.91 -8.86 -14.19
CA LEU A 253 -4.64 -9.98 -14.78
C LEU A 253 -6.11 -9.66 -15.06
N GLY A 254 -6.64 -8.58 -14.47
CA GLY A 254 -8.03 -8.17 -14.63
C GLY A 254 -9.02 -9.00 -13.79
N THR A 255 -10.30 -8.82 -14.08
CA THR A 255 -11.39 -9.55 -13.42
C THR A 255 -11.74 -10.78 -14.27
N ALA A 256 -11.89 -11.95 -13.65
CA ALA A 256 -12.31 -13.15 -14.33
C ALA A 256 -13.74 -12.99 -14.89
N GLU A 257 -13.93 -13.28 -16.17
CA GLU A 257 -15.27 -13.39 -16.77
C GLU A 257 -15.85 -14.77 -16.44
N ILE A 258 -16.98 -14.78 -15.74
CA ILE A 258 -17.70 -16.01 -15.46
C ILE A 258 -18.64 -16.27 -16.63
N VAL A 259 -18.25 -17.18 -17.52
CA VAL A 259 -19.12 -17.66 -18.59
C VAL A 259 -19.99 -18.82 -18.04
N ARG A 260 -21.30 -18.62 -18.03
CA ARG A 260 -22.21 -19.77 -17.79
C ARG A 260 -22.08 -20.71 -18.97
N VAL A 261 -21.58 -21.92 -18.74
CA VAL A 261 -21.68 -23.01 -19.68
C VAL A 261 -23.12 -23.56 -19.55
N ALA A 262 -23.90 -23.46 -20.62
CA ALA A 262 -25.27 -23.99 -20.70
C ALA A 262 -25.24 -25.51 -20.79
#